data_b5a7f7f9597d109fbe1814649f4c5d03
#
_entry.id   b5a7f7f9597d109fbe1814649f4c5d03
#
_cell.length_a   1.000
_cell.length_b   1.000
_cell.length_c   1.000
_cell.angle_alpha   90.00
_cell.angle_beta   90.00
_cell.angle_gamma   90.00
#
_symmetry.space_group_name_H-M   'P 1'
#
loop_
_entity.id
_entity.type
_entity.pdbx_description
1 polymer ?
#
loop_
_entity_poly.entity_id
_entity_poly.type
_entity_poly.pdbx_seq_one_letter_code
_entity_poly.pdbx_strand_id
1 'polypeptide(L)'
;MAGRKGSKYYDIFLRHKVWLENINGHDIVGDGKFDLLLQIDKLESLMAAAETLGISYRNAWGKLREIEQTLGFSIVEKVRGGKEGGKTILNPEGRKLIEAYRDFLSEIDTLMHDSARRFWAKVND
;
A
#
# COMPACT_ATOMS: atom_id res chain seq x y z
N MET A 1 -3.34 15.83 -9.67
CA MET A 1 -3.68 16.43 -10.99
C MET A 1 -3.09 17.82 -11.08
N ALA A 2 -2.70 18.20 -12.29
CA ALA A 2 -2.01 19.48 -12.52
C ALA A 2 -2.99 20.58 -12.94
N GLY A 3 -2.53 21.81 -12.85
CA GLY A 3 -3.24 22.94 -13.40
C GLY A 3 -3.21 22.91 -14.93
N ARG A 4 -4.06 23.72 -15.55
CA ARG A 4 -4.20 23.80 -17.00
C ARG A 4 -2.96 24.45 -17.62
N LYS A 5 -2.51 23.92 -18.75
CA LYS A 5 -1.37 24.49 -19.48
C LYS A 5 -1.63 25.95 -19.83
N GLY A 6 -0.65 26.81 -19.54
CA GLY A 6 -0.77 28.24 -19.78
C GLY A 6 -1.47 29.02 -18.68
N SER A 7 -1.98 28.36 -17.65
CA SER A 7 -2.61 29.02 -16.50
C SER A 7 -1.56 29.37 -15.45
N LYS A 8 -1.97 30.19 -14.46
CA LYS A 8 -1.12 30.52 -13.31
C LYS A 8 -0.71 29.27 -12.53
N TYR A 9 -1.50 28.22 -12.63
CA TYR A 9 -1.32 27.00 -11.85
C TYR A 9 -0.71 25.85 -12.65
N TYR A 10 -0.10 26.15 -13.80
CA TYR A 10 0.41 25.11 -14.70
C TYR A 10 1.37 24.13 -14.03
N ASP A 11 2.26 24.65 -13.18
CA ASP A 11 3.26 23.84 -12.50
C ASP A 11 2.82 23.39 -11.10
N ILE A 12 1.55 23.57 -10.76
CA ILE A 12 1.01 23.22 -9.44
C ILE A 12 0.20 21.94 -9.55
N PHE A 13 0.45 21.01 -8.65
CA PHE A 13 -0.19 19.69 -8.64
C PHE A 13 -0.98 19.49 -7.37
N LEU A 14 -2.20 19.03 -7.50
CA LEU A 14 -3.01 18.63 -6.36
C LEU A 14 -2.70 17.17 -6.05
N ARG A 15 -2.19 16.91 -4.86
CA ARG A 15 -1.78 15.58 -4.44
C ARG A 15 -2.44 15.20 -3.13
N HIS A 16 -2.54 13.91 -2.90
CA HIS A 16 -3.06 13.39 -1.64
C HIS A 16 -2.29 12.12 -1.28
N LYS A 17 -2.40 11.75 -0.02
CA LYS A 17 -1.78 10.53 0.48
C LYS A 17 -2.72 9.91 1.50
N VAL A 18 -2.85 8.60 1.45
CA VAL A 18 -3.71 7.83 2.36
C VAL A 18 -2.87 6.76 3.02
N TRP A 19 -3.03 6.61 4.32
CA TRP A 19 -2.37 5.53 5.05
C TRP A 19 -3.20 5.18 6.28
N LEU A 20 -2.94 3.98 6.83
CA LEU A 20 -3.52 3.54 8.09
C LEU A 20 -2.49 3.75 9.19
N GLU A 21 -2.92 4.23 10.33
CA GLU A 21 -2.04 4.32 11.50
C GLU A 21 -2.79 3.94 12.76
N ASN A 22 -2.03 3.53 13.77
CA ASN A 22 -2.62 3.19 15.04
C ASN A 22 -2.80 4.45 15.90
N ILE A 23 -3.36 4.29 17.10
CA ILE A 23 -3.65 5.42 17.98
C ILE A 23 -2.39 6.20 18.39
N ASN A 24 -1.23 5.55 18.31
CA ASN A 24 0.06 6.18 18.66
C ASN A 24 0.75 6.83 17.46
N GLY A 25 0.10 6.87 16.30
CA GLY A 25 0.65 7.51 15.11
C GLY A 25 1.62 6.65 14.31
N HIS A 26 1.69 5.36 14.58
CA HIS A 26 2.54 4.45 13.81
C HIS A 26 1.77 3.93 12.58
N ASP A 27 2.33 4.10 11.39
CA ASP A 27 1.68 3.65 10.17
C ASP A 27 1.67 2.12 10.07
N ILE A 28 0.57 1.60 9.56
CA ILE A 28 0.38 0.17 9.37
C ILE A 28 0.60 -0.19 7.91
N VAL A 29 -0.09 0.52 7.03
CA VAL A 29 -0.03 0.28 5.60
C VAL A 29 0.22 1.61 4.91
N GLY A 30 1.44 1.82 4.50
CA GLY A 30 1.88 3.05 3.84
C GLY A 30 3.34 2.86 3.48
N ASP A 31 3.93 3.81 2.76
CA ASP A 31 5.38 3.87 2.50
C ASP A 31 6.02 2.54 2.09
N GLY A 32 5.39 1.82 1.17
CA GLY A 32 5.93 0.57 0.66
C GLY A 32 5.50 -0.68 1.41
N LYS A 33 4.91 -0.55 2.60
CA LYS A 33 4.42 -1.71 3.34
C LYS A 33 3.27 -2.38 2.61
N PHE A 34 2.37 -1.59 2.02
CA PHE A 34 1.28 -2.12 1.22
C PHE A 34 1.81 -2.89 0.01
N ASP A 35 2.82 -2.34 -0.66
CA ASP A 35 3.44 -3.01 -1.80
C ASP A 35 4.04 -4.35 -1.40
N LEU A 36 4.66 -4.41 -0.22
CA LEU A 36 5.21 -5.67 0.29
C LEU A 36 4.11 -6.71 0.47
N LEU A 37 3.00 -6.33 1.09
CA LEU A 37 1.88 -7.24 1.31
C LEU A 37 1.28 -7.72 0.00
N LEU A 38 1.17 -6.83 -1.00
CA LEU A 38 0.69 -7.19 -2.33
C LEU A 38 1.59 -8.22 -3.00
N GLN A 39 2.91 -8.06 -2.88
CA GLN A 39 3.85 -8.98 -3.48
C GLN A 39 3.85 -10.34 -2.75
N ILE A 40 3.68 -10.33 -1.44
CA ILE A 40 3.56 -11.58 -0.68
C ILE A 40 2.31 -12.34 -1.16
N ASP A 41 1.20 -11.63 -1.32
CA ASP A 41 -0.05 -12.26 -1.79
C ASP A 41 0.13 -12.87 -3.19
N LYS A 42 0.82 -12.15 -4.07
CA LYS A 42 1.03 -12.58 -5.45
C LYS A 42 2.05 -13.69 -5.59
N LEU A 43 3.17 -13.59 -4.88
CA LEU A 43 4.32 -14.47 -5.08
C LEU A 43 4.42 -15.60 -4.07
N GLU A 44 3.71 -15.48 -2.96
CA GLU A 44 3.72 -16.46 -1.87
C GLU A 44 5.13 -16.76 -1.34
N SER A 45 5.99 -15.76 -1.37
CA SER A 45 7.38 -15.86 -0.94
C SER A 45 7.88 -14.50 -0.49
N LEU A 46 8.35 -14.44 0.75
CA LEU A 46 8.91 -13.18 1.27
C LEU A 46 10.21 -12.84 0.55
N MET A 47 11.02 -13.84 0.22
CA MET A 47 12.26 -13.63 -0.52
C MET A 47 11.98 -13.07 -1.91
N ALA A 48 11.04 -13.67 -2.64
CA ALA A 48 10.67 -13.19 -3.97
C ALA A 48 10.06 -11.81 -3.92
N ALA A 49 9.25 -11.53 -2.91
CA ALA A 49 8.66 -10.20 -2.71
C ALA A 49 9.75 -9.15 -2.49
N ALA A 50 10.73 -9.47 -1.65
CA ALA A 50 11.86 -8.56 -1.40
C ALA A 50 12.65 -8.30 -2.67
N GLU A 51 12.95 -9.33 -3.45
CA GLU A 51 13.68 -9.18 -4.71
C GLU A 51 12.92 -8.29 -5.68
N THR A 52 11.62 -8.49 -5.82
CA THR A 52 10.78 -7.69 -6.72
C THR A 52 10.80 -6.21 -6.32
N LEU A 53 10.82 -5.93 -5.02
CA LEU A 53 10.82 -4.56 -4.52
C LEU A 53 12.22 -3.95 -4.39
N GLY A 54 13.27 -4.72 -4.69
CA GLY A 54 14.65 -4.24 -4.61
C GLY A 54 15.13 -3.98 -3.19
N ILE A 55 14.62 -4.72 -2.22
CA ILE A 55 15.05 -4.62 -0.82
C ILE A 55 15.60 -5.95 -0.35
N SER A 56 16.38 -5.93 0.73
CA SER A 56 16.92 -7.15 1.29
C SER A 56 15.84 -7.98 1.97
N TYR A 57 16.08 -9.27 2.09
CA TYR A 57 15.19 -10.15 2.83
C TYR A 57 15.01 -9.68 4.27
N ARG A 58 16.10 -9.27 4.91
CA ARG A 58 16.08 -8.74 6.28
C ARG A 58 15.17 -7.50 6.38
N ASN A 59 15.28 -6.59 5.41
CA ASN A 59 14.46 -5.39 5.36
C ASN A 59 12.97 -5.75 5.22
N ALA A 60 12.67 -6.66 4.30
CA ALA A 60 11.29 -7.12 4.09
C ALA A 60 10.73 -7.77 5.37
N TRP A 61 11.54 -8.60 6.03
CA TRP A 61 11.18 -9.25 7.28
C TRP A 61 10.87 -8.21 8.36
N GLY A 62 11.73 -7.19 8.48
CA GLY A 62 11.55 -6.11 9.44
C GLY A 62 10.26 -5.33 9.21
N LYS A 63 9.95 -5.01 7.96
CA LYS A 63 8.72 -4.30 7.61
C LYS A 63 7.48 -5.13 7.96
N LEU A 64 7.53 -6.42 7.66
CA LEU A 64 6.42 -7.32 7.98
C LEU A 64 6.18 -7.39 9.48
N ARG A 65 7.25 -7.50 10.26
CA ARG A 65 7.15 -7.52 11.72
C ARG A 65 6.58 -6.21 12.26
N GLU A 66 7.00 -5.08 11.73
CA GLU A 66 6.46 -3.77 12.12
C GLU A 66 4.96 -3.69 11.89
N ILE A 67 4.50 -4.18 10.75
CA ILE A 67 3.06 -4.21 10.45
C ILE A 67 2.32 -5.02 11.49
N GLU A 68 2.80 -6.23 11.76
CA GLU A 68 2.14 -7.14 12.70
C GLU A 68 2.19 -6.62 14.12
N GLN A 69 3.31 -6.01 14.52
CA GLN A 69 3.43 -5.42 15.86
C GLN A 69 2.48 -4.24 16.04
N THR A 70 2.35 -3.41 15.00
CA THR A 70 1.47 -2.25 15.07
C THR A 70 0.00 -2.66 15.08
N LEU A 71 -0.36 -3.71 14.34
CA LEU A 71 -1.72 -4.25 14.34
C LEU A 71 -2.05 -5.01 15.61
N GLY A 72 -1.06 -5.70 16.18
CA GLY A 72 -1.27 -6.55 17.33
C GLY A 72 -1.71 -7.97 17.01
N PHE A 73 -1.67 -8.35 15.75
CA PHE A 73 -2.02 -9.71 15.30
C PHE A 73 -1.27 -10.06 14.03
N SER A 74 -1.19 -11.35 13.73
CA SER A 74 -0.48 -11.86 12.56
C SER A 74 -1.33 -11.73 11.30
N ILE A 75 -0.68 -11.38 10.18
CA ILE A 75 -1.33 -11.26 8.89
C ILE A 75 -0.78 -12.22 7.85
N VAL A 76 0.27 -12.94 8.18
CA VAL A 76 0.85 -13.97 7.30
C VAL A 76 0.97 -15.27 8.05
N GLU A 77 1.06 -16.35 7.28
CA GLU A 77 1.37 -17.66 7.83
C GLU A 77 2.38 -18.35 6.91
N LYS A 78 3.21 -19.20 7.51
CA LYS A 78 4.16 -20.00 6.76
C LYS A 78 3.56 -21.35 6.52
N VAL A 79 3.57 -21.76 5.26
CA VAL A 79 3.10 -23.08 4.85
C VAL A 79 4.32 -23.91 4.52
N ARG A 80 4.49 -25.03 5.21
CA ARG A 80 5.58 -25.96 4.91
C ARG A 80 5.25 -26.64 3.58
N GLY A 81 6.11 -26.43 2.59
CA GLY A 81 5.94 -27.02 1.29
C GLY A 81 6.82 -28.24 1.13
N GLY A 82 6.45 -29.13 0.21
CA GLY A 82 7.20 -30.32 -0.09
C GLY A 82 8.52 -30.02 -0.80
N LYS A 83 8.62 -30.45 -2.05
CA LYS A 83 9.87 -30.37 -2.84
C LYS A 83 10.38 -28.96 -3.10
N GLU A 84 9.51 -27.95 -3.05
CA GLU A 84 9.85 -26.58 -3.41
C GLU A 84 10.08 -25.67 -2.20
N GLY A 85 10.11 -26.23 -1.00
CA GLY A 85 10.28 -25.45 0.22
C GLY A 85 8.98 -24.82 0.69
N GLY A 86 9.07 -23.97 1.71
CA GLY A 86 7.91 -23.35 2.32
C GLY A 86 7.43 -22.12 1.58
N LYS A 87 6.20 -21.76 1.84
CA LYS A 87 5.57 -20.55 1.31
C LYS A 87 5.23 -19.60 2.43
N THR A 88 5.20 -18.31 2.12
CA THR A 88 4.69 -17.27 3.02
C THR A 88 3.44 -16.73 2.34
N ILE A 89 2.30 -16.88 2.97
CA ILE A 89 1.03 -16.43 2.39
C ILE A 89 0.33 -15.51 3.37
N LEU A 90 -0.57 -14.68 2.87
CA LEU A 90 -1.44 -13.90 3.73
C LEU A 90 -2.44 -14.85 4.40
N ASN A 91 -2.66 -14.67 5.70
CA ASN A 91 -3.72 -15.39 6.37
C ASN A 91 -5.07 -14.70 6.07
N PRO A 92 -6.22 -15.24 6.53
CA PRO A 92 -7.50 -14.61 6.24
C PRO A 92 -7.61 -13.15 6.67
N GLU A 93 -7.01 -12.78 7.80
CA GLU A 93 -7.02 -11.39 8.27
C GLU A 93 -6.19 -10.49 7.37
N GLY A 94 -5.02 -10.96 6.94
CA GLY A 94 -4.15 -10.22 6.02
C GLY A 94 -4.82 -10.03 4.67
N ARG A 95 -5.51 -11.06 4.19
CA ARG A 95 -6.22 -10.99 2.91
C ARG A 95 -7.36 -9.99 2.95
N LYS A 96 -8.14 -10.00 4.01
CA LYS A 96 -9.22 -9.02 4.20
C LYS A 96 -8.69 -7.60 4.22
N LEU A 97 -7.59 -7.40 4.94
CA LEU A 97 -6.97 -6.08 5.05
C LEU A 97 -6.54 -5.56 3.68
N ILE A 98 -5.86 -6.39 2.90
CA ILE A 98 -5.35 -5.99 1.59
C ILE A 98 -6.49 -5.73 0.61
N GLU A 99 -7.49 -6.58 0.59
CA GLU A 99 -8.64 -6.40 -0.30
C GLU A 99 -9.41 -5.13 0.02
N ALA A 100 -9.71 -4.92 1.30
CA ALA A 100 -10.43 -3.72 1.75
C ALA A 100 -9.64 -2.45 1.47
N TYR A 101 -8.34 -2.47 1.73
CA TYR A 101 -7.51 -1.30 1.50
C TYR A 101 -7.37 -0.98 0.02
N ARG A 102 -7.23 -2.01 -0.82
CA ARG A 102 -7.17 -1.83 -2.27
C ARG A 102 -8.46 -1.22 -2.81
N ASP A 103 -9.60 -1.72 -2.36
CA ASP A 103 -10.90 -1.19 -2.78
C ASP A 103 -11.06 0.27 -2.34
N PHE A 104 -10.65 0.56 -1.11
CA PHE A 104 -10.72 1.92 -0.58
C PHE A 104 -9.87 2.88 -1.42
N LEU A 105 -8.63 2.50 -1.73
CA LEU A 105 -7.74 3.34 -2.54
C LEU A 105 -8.33 3.60 -3.92
N SER A 106 -8.95 2.59 -4.52
CA SER A 106 -9.59 2.72 -5.83
C SER A 106 -10.75 3.72 -5.78
N GLU A 107 -11.58 3.65 -4.74
CA GLU A 107 -12.69 4.57 -4.56
C GLU A 107 -12.20 6.00 -4.34
N ILE A 108 -11.18 6.17 -3.50
CA ILE A 108 -10.61 7.50 -3.23
C ILE A 108 -9.99 8.10 -4.50
N ASP A 109 -9.33 7.28 -5.30
CA ASP A 109 -8.74 7.74 -6.55
C ASP A 109 -9.81 8.31 -7.49
N THR A 110 -10.94 7.61 -7.63
CA THR A 110 -12.07 8.06 -8.45
C THR A 110 -12.64 9.38 -7.92
N LEU A 111 -12.87 9.47 -6.59
CA LEU A 111 -13.38 10.68 -5.96
C LEU A 111 -12.42 11.85 -6.12
N MET A 112 -11.13 11.59 -5.96
CA MET A 112 -10.10 12.63 -6.12
C MET A 112 -10.06 13.17 -7.53
N HIS A 113 -10.22 12.31 -8.52
CA HIS A 113 -10.22 12.71 -9.91
C HIS A 113 -11.32 13.73 -10.19
N ASP A 114 -12.55 13.41 -9.76
CA ASP A 114 -13.68 14.28 -9.96
C ASP A 114 -13.58 15.57 -9.15
N SER A 115 -13.19 15.46 -7.89
CA SER A 115 -13.04 16.63 -7.01
C SER A 115 -11.93 17.56 -7.50
N ALA A 116 -10.83 17.00 -7.99
CA ALA A 116 -9.72 17.80 -8.50
C ALA A 116 -10.14 18.60 -9.74
N ARG A 117 -10.96 18.01 -10.62
CA ARG A 117 -11.47 18.76 -11.76
C ARG A 117 -12.28 19.97 -11.33
N ARG A 118 -13.11 19.81 -10.31
CA ARG A 118 -13.90 20.93 -9.78
C ARG A 118 -13.02 21.98 -9.12
N PHE A 119 -12.00 21.54 -8.40
CA PHE A 119 -11.03 22.46 -7.80
C PHE A 119 -10.35 23.32 -8.87
N TRP A 120 -9.81 22.68 -9.92
CA TRP A 120 -9.10 23.40 -10.98
C TRP A 120 -10.04 24.31 -11.78
N ALA A 121 -11.28 23.90 -11.99
CA ALA A 121 -12.27 24.75 -12.65
C ALA A 121 -12.51 26.03 -11.87
N LYS A 122 -12.61 25.94 -10.55
CA LYS A 122 -12.83 27.12 -9.70
C LYS A 122 -11.65 28.07 -9.69
N VAL A 123 -10.42 27.55 -9.56
CA VAL A 123 -9.25 28.45 -9.44
C VAL A 123 -8.78 28.99 -10.78
N ASN A 124 -9.18 28.39 -11.88
CA ASN A 124 -8.81 28.86 -13.24
C ASN A 124 -9.86 29.77 -13.86
N ASP A 125 -10.99 29.95 -13.23
CA ASP A 125 -12.04 30.87 -13.74
C ASP A 125 -11.76 32.32 -13.38
#